data_e1f07af9ffa19d82031755c2b190e65a
#
_entry.id   e1f07af9ffa19d82031755c2b190e65a
#
_cell.length_a   1.000
_cell.length_b   1.000
_cell.length_c   1.000
_cell.angle_alpha   90.00
_cell.angle_beta   90.00
_cell.angle_gamma   90.00
#
_symmetry.space_group_name_H-M   'P 1'
#
loop_
_entity.id
_entity.type
_entity.pdbx_description
1 polymer ?
#
loop_
_entity_poly.entity_id
_entity_poly.type
_entity_poly.pdbx_seq_one_letter_code
_entity_poly.pdbx_strand_id
1 'polypeptide(L)'
;MKVLLVFDFDNTIIDDNSDTWIVQCAPNKELPMELQDSYQKGFWTEFMGRVFKYLGDEGVKEDEMRRAVTSMPFTSGMIELLNFLRMNKDKFDCIIISDSNSVFIDWVLEAADFHDVFDNVFTNPAAFDNNGLLTVKNCHAHSCNSCPKNLCKSAVLLDFVDKQLQKGVRYARIVYIGDGGNDVCPVTFLRKNDVAMPRKGYTLHRTLAKMSQNFEPMESSVVVWSSGVEIISHLRFLIKE
;
A
#
# COMPACT_ATOMS: atom_id res chain seq x y z
N MET A 1 -4.35 15.99 -19.79
CA MET A 1 -4.86 14.77 -19.08
C MET A 1 -3.93 14.49 -17.91
N LYS A 2 -4.48 14.07 -16.76
CA LYS A 2 -3.67 13.72 -15.58
C LYS A 2 -3.08 12.31 -15.66
N VAL A 3 -2.04 12.06 -14.88
CA VAL A 3 -1.48 10.73 -14.60
C VAL A 3 -2.02 10.25 -13.26
N LEU A 4 -2.49 9.02 -13.17
CA LEU A 4 -2.86 8.37 -11.92
C LEU A 4 -1.64 7.67 -11.34
N LEU A 5 -1.27 8.03 -10.11
CA LEU A 5 -0.26 7.33 -9.33
C LEU A 5 -0.95 6.45 -8.29
N VAL A 6 -0.59 5.17 -8.29
CA VAL A 6 -1.12 4.18 -7.36
C VAL A 6 0.03 3.68 -6.51
N PHE A 7 -0.07 3.88 -5.21
CA PHE A 7 0.96 3.48 -4.25
C PHE A 7 0.48 2.30 -3.41
N ASP A 8 1.34 1.31 -3.22
CA ASP A 8 1.30 0.52 -2.01
C ASP A 8 1.82 1.33 -0.82
N PHE A 9 1.62 0.85 0.40
CA PHE A 9 2.00 1.57 1.61
C PHE A 9 3.23 0.95 2.29
N ASP A 10 3.11 -0.29 2.77
CA ASP A 10 4.18 -1.01 3.46
C ASP A 10 5.34 -1.32 2.51
N ASN A 11 6.58 -1.11 2.97
CA ASN A 11 7.80 -1.23 2.15
C ASN A 11 7.79 -0.41 0.85
N THR A 12 6.85 0.52 0.70
CA THR A 12 6.73 1.44 -0.44
C THR A 12 6.78 2.87 0.03
N ILE A 13 5.74 3.38 0.71
CA ILE A 13 5.74 4.73 1.32
C ILE A 13 6.60 4.72 2.58
N ILE A 14 6.37 3.78 3.48
CA ILE A 14 7.19 3.52 4.68
C ILE A 14 8.18 2.38 4.39
N ASP A 15 9.32 2.40 5.09
CA ASP A 15 10.45 1.47 4.86
C ASP A 15 10.39 0.23 5.75
N ASP A 16 9.19 -0.19 6.13
CA ASP A 16 8.92 -1.42 6.86
C ASP A 16 7.46 -1.85 6.65
N ASN A 17 7.04 -2.93 7.31
CA ASN A 17 5.66 -3.42 7.29
C ASN A 17 4.94 -3.01 8.59
N SER A 18 3.87 -2.22 8.48
CA SER A 18 3.13 -1.66 9.60
C SER A 18 2.50 -2.71 10.52
N ASP A 19 1.99 -3.81 9.95
CA ASP A 19 1.35 -4.89 10.68
C ASP A 19 2.35 -5.72 11.50
N THR A 20 3.60 -5.87 11.03
CA THR A 20 4.66 -6.53 11.81
C THR A 20 5.34 -5.55 12.75
N TRP A 21 5.43 -4.27 12.39
CA TRP A 21 6.01 -3.23 13.23
C TRP A 21 5.26 -3.04 14.55
N ILE A 22 3.93 -3.13 14.55
CA ILE A 22 3.11 -2.94 15.75
C ILE A 22 3.41 -3.97 16.85
N VAL A 23 4.02 -5.11 16.51
CA VAL A 23 4.44 -6.13 17.47
C VAL A 23 5.45 -5.60 18.49
N GLN A 24 6.14 -4.49 18.18
CA GLN A 24 6.99 -3.79 19.15
C GLN A 24 6.25 -3.32 20.42
N CYS A 25 4.92 -3.16 20.33
CA CYS A 25 4.07 -2.83 21.48
C CYS A 25 3.76 -4.05 22.36
N ALA A 26 4.01 -5.27 21.88
CA ALA A 26 3.80 -6.48 22.67
C ALA A 26 4.81 -6.60 23.82
N PRO A 27 4.47 -7.30 24.91
CA PRO A 27 5.43 -7.70 25.95
C PRO A 27 6.65 -8.40 25.32
N ASN A 28 7.84 -7.99 25.72
CA ASN A 28 9.11 -8.46 25.15
C ASN A 28 9.26 -8.25 23.64
N LYS A 29 8.38 -7.46 23.00
CA LYS A 29 8.32 -7.21 21.55
C LYS A 29 8.12 -8.47 20.69
N GLU A 30 7.46 -9.45 21.25
CA GLU A 30 7.19 -10.75 20.61
C GLU A 30 5.74 -11.18 20.82
N LEU A 31 5.17 -11.85 19.83
CA LEU A 31 3.87 -12.50 19.97
C LEU A 31 4.02 -13.89 20.59
N PRO A 32 3.07 -14.36 21.42
CA PRO A 32 3.05 -15.74 21.89
C PRO A 32 3.08 -16.74 20.72
N MET A 33 3.80 -17.85 20.89
CA MET A 33 3.94 -18.87 19.84
C MET A 33 2.59 -19.40 19.37
N GLU A 34 1.65 -19.64 20.28
CA GLU A 34 0.29 -20.08 19.95
C GLU A 34 -0.44 -19.09 19.04
N LEU A 35 -0.21 -17.77 19.25
CA LEU A 35 -0.79 -16.75 18.40
C LEU A 35 -0.12 -16.73 17.02
N GLN A 36 1.21 -16.85 16.94
CA GLN A 36 1.95 -16.94 15.69
C GLN A 36 1.50 -18.16 14.87
N ASP A 37 1.38 -19.33 15.50
CA ASP A 37 0.94 -20.59 14.88
C ASP A 37 -0.53 -20.56 14.43
N SER A 38 -1.32 -19.62 14.94
CA SER A 38 -2.72 -19.44 14.53
C SER A 38 -2.88 -18.85 13.13
N TYR A 39 -1.80 -18.33 12.51
CA TYR A 39 -1.86 -17.77 11.16
C TYR A 39 -2.24 -18.82 10.12
N GLN A 40 -3.20 -18.48 9.28
CA GLN A 40 -3.59 -19.29 8.13
C GLN A 40 -3.32 -18.48 6.85
N LYS A 41 -2.67 -19.10 5.88
CA LYS A 41 -2.34 -18.46 4.60
C LYS A 41 -3.59 -17.90 3.91
N GLY A 42 -3.56 -16.63 3.57
CA GLY A 42 -4.66 -15.90 2.92
C GLY A 42 -5.66 -15.25 3.89
N PHE A 43 -5.50 -15.43 5.21
CA PHE A 43 -6.36 -14.87 6.26
C PHE A 43 -5.58 -13.90 7.15
N TRP A 44 -4.88 -12.96 6.50
CA TRP A 44 -4.01 -12.01 7.19
C TRP A 44 -4.79 -11.06 8.11
N THR A 45 -5.92 -10.53 7.64
CA THR A 45 -6.75 -9.60 8.42
C THR A 45 -7.32 -10.25 9.68
N GLU A 46 -7.76 -11.50 9.59
CA GLU A 46 -8.23 -12.28 10.74
C GLU A 46 -7.11 -12.55 11.73
N PHE A 47 -5.90 -12.81 11.23
CA PHE A 47 -4.71 -12.94 12.07
C PHE A 47 -4.39 -11.63 12.78
N MET A 48 -4.36 -10.50 12.07
CA MET A 48 -4.12 -9.19 12.67
C MET A 48 -5.21 -8.79 13.67
N GLY A 49 -6.46 -9.17 13.42
CA GLY A 49 -7.53 -8.99 14.43
C GLY A 49 -7.23 -9.70 15.75
N ARG A 50 -6.64 -10.91 15.73
CA ARG A 50 -6.19 -11.60 16.94
C ARG A 50 -4.96 -10.94 17.57
N VAL A 51 -4.04 -10.42 16.76
CA VAL A 51 -2.88 -9.65 17.24
C VAL A 51 -3.34 -8.39 17.98
N PHE A 52 -4.25 -7.62 17.39
CA PHE A 52 -4.78 -6.41 18.02
C PHE A 52 -5.54 -6.70 19.32
N LYS A 53 -6.34 -7.79 19.32
CA LYS A 53 -6.99 -8.24 20.54
C LYS A 53 -5.95 -8.59 21.63
N TYR A 54 -4.93 -9.35 21.30
CA TYR A 54 -3.85 -9.71 22.23
C TYR A 54 -3.16 -8.44 22.79
N LEU A 55 -2.78 -7.49 21.94
CA LEU A 55 -2.17 -6.24 22.38
C LEU A 55 -3.08 -5.47 23.35
N GLY A 56 -4.37 -5.40 23.06
CA GLY A 56 -5.34 -4.76 23.94
C GLY A 56 -5.53 -5.50 25.27
N ASP A 57 -5.57 -6.84 25.27
CA ASP A 57 -5.64 -7.67 26.47
C ASP A 57 -4.39 -7.49 27.35
N GLU A 58 -3.20 -7.26 26.76
CA GLU A 58 -1.96 -6.90 27.45
C GLU A 58 -1.92 -5.43 27.92
N GLY A 59 -2.95 -4.67 27.66
CA GLY A 59 -3.11 -3.30 28.14
C GLY A 59 -2.49 -2.23 27.24
N VAL A 60 -2.02 -2.57 26.02
CA VAL A 60 -1.50 -1.61 25.04
C VAL A 60 -2.61 -0.65 24.63
N LYS A 61 -2.36 0.64 24.71
CA LYS A 61 -3.33 1.70 24.42
C LYS A 61 -3.13 2.29 23.02
N GLU A 62 -4.17 2.95 22.53
CA GLU A 62 -4.16 3.63 21.22
C GLU A 62 -2.96 4.55 21.03
N ASP A 63 -2.63 5.37 22.03
CA ASP A 63 -1.52 6.31 21.94
C ASP A 63 -0.14 5.64 21.91
N GLU A 64 0.00 4.43 22.47
CA GLU A 64 1.23 3.62 22.34
C GLU A 64 1.36 3.04 20.94
N MET A 65 0.26 2.48 20.40
CA MET A 65 0.20 2.00 19.01
C MET A 65 0.50 3.14 18.04
N ARG A 66 -0.11 4.32 18.26
CA ARG A 66 0.09 5.50 17.43
C ARG A 66 1.56 5.95 17.44
N ARG A 67 2.18 6.06 18.62
CA ARG A 67 3.61 6.38 18.71
C ARG A 67 4.49 5.38 17.99
N ALA A 68 4.20 4.09 18.11
CA ALA A 68 4.96 3.05 17.43
C ALA A 68 4.83 3.20 15.90
N VAL A 69 3.61 3.29 15.37
CA VAL A 69 3.35 3.37 13.93
C VAL A 69 3.90 4.68 13.32
N THR A 70 3.73 5.81 14.00
CA THR A 70 4.24 7.10 13.50
C THR A 70 5.76 7.24 13.61
N SER A 71 6.44 6.35 14.34
CA SER A 71 7.90 6.27 14.38
C SER A 71 8.52 5.51 13.21
N MET A 72 7.71 4.89 12.35
CA MET A 72 8.22 4.13 11.21
C MET A 72 8.96 5.05 10.23
N PRO A 73 10.11 4.64 9.71
CA PRO A 73 10.83 5.44 8.74
C PRO A 73 10.09 5.46 7.40
N PHE A 74 10.09 6.60 6.73
CA PHE A 74 9.72 6.67 5.31
C PHE A 74 10.82 6.04 4.46
N THR A 75 10.43 5.42 3.35
CA THR A 75 11.39 4.96 2.34
C THR A 75 12.25 6.14 1.87
N SER A 76 13.53 5.88 1.65
CA SER A 76 14.49 6.91 1.23
C SER A 76 13.97 7.73 0.05
N GLY A 77 13.99 9.06 0.17
CA GLY A 77 13.50 10.00 -0.85
C GLY A 77 11.98 10.05 -1.00
N MET A 78 11.20 9.37 -0.14
CA MET A 78 9.74 9.37 -0.24
C MET A 78 9.15 10.72 0.21
N ILE A 79 9.70 11.33 1.23
CA ILE A 79 9.29 12.67 1.68
C ILE A 79 9.44 13.69 0.55
N GLU A 80 10.56 13.64 -0.19
CA GLU A 80 10.81 14.49 -1.35
C GLU A 80 9.81 14.22 -2.47
N LEU A 81 9.47 12.93 -2.70
CA LEU A 81 8.45 12.55 -3.68
C LEU A 81 7.08 13.08 -3.30
N LEU A 82 6.64 12.91 -2.06
CA LEU A 82 5.34 13.38 -1.60
C LEU A 82 5.23 14.92 -1.70
N ASN A 83 6.27 15.65 -1.34
CA ASN A 83 6.33 17.10 -1.54
C ASN A 83 6.29 17.48 -3.03
N PHE A 84 7.00 16.77 -3.90
CA PHE A 84 6.93 16.99 -5.34
C PHE A 84 5.50 16.76 -5.87
N LEU A 85 4.80 15.73 -5.43
CA LEU A 85 3.42 15.44 -5.82
C LEU A 85 2.46 16.51 -5.32
N ARG A 86 2.60 16.96 -4.08
CA ARG A 86 1.82 18.08 -3.50
C ARG A 86 1.90 19.33 -4.37
N MET A 87 3.09 19.66 -4.86
CA MET A 87 3.30 20.83 -5.74
C MET A 87 2.81 20.63 -7.20
N ASN A 88 2.45 19.42 -7.59
CA ASN A 88 2.04 19.08 -8.96
C ASN A 88 0.67 18.39 -9.02
N LYS A 89 -0.25 18.75 -8.12
CA LYS A 89 -1.62 18.18 -8.07
C LYS A 89 -2.46 18.45 -9.33
N ASP A 90 -2.08 19.43 -10.13
CA ASP A 90 -2.68 19.69 -11.44
C ASP A 90 -2.34 18.61 -12.47
N LYS A 91 -1.26 17.86 -12.28
CA LYS A 91 -0.76 16.82 -13.19
C LYS A 91 -1.00 15.40 -12.69
N PHE A 92 -1.07 15.22 -11.39
CA PHE A 92 -1.17 13.91 -10.75
C PHE A 92 -2.40 13.81 -9.85
N ASP A 93 -3.13 12.70 -9.99
CA ASP A 93 -4.01 12.18 -8.93
C ASP A 93 -3.29 11.02 -8.25
N CYS A 94 -3.34 10.95 -6.93
CA CYS A 94 -2.59 9.97 -6.16
C CYS A 94 -3.56 9.16 -5.28
N ILE A 95 -3.44 7.84 -5.31
CA ILE A 95 -4.19 6.94 -4.43
C ILE A 95 -3.28 5.94 -3.76
N ILE A 96 -3.69 5.48 -2.57
CA ILE A 96 -3.08 4.33 -1.88
C ILE A 96 -4.01 3.14 -2.04
N ILE A 97 -3.45 1.95 -2.36
CA ILE A 97 -4.12 0.66 -2.29
C ILE A 97 -3.22 -0.29 -1.51
N SER A 98 -3.57 -0.60 -0.26
CA SER A 98 -2.69 -1.31 0.67
C SER A 98 -3.41 -2.38 1.49
N ASP A 99 -2.70 -3.46 1.81
CA ASP A 99 -3.14 -4.50 2.75
C ASP A 99 -3.00 -4.11 4.22
N SER A 100 -2.40 -2.97 4.54
CA SER A 100 -2.37 -2.37 5.87
C SER A 100 -3.80 -2.06 6.36
N ASN A 101 -3.99 -1.12 7.25
CA ASN A 101 -5.31 -0.73 7.72
C ASN A 101 -5.49 0.79 7.79
N SER A 102 -6.75 1.23 7.82
CA SER A 102 -7.09 2.65 7.72
C SER A 102 -6.54 3.48 8.89
N VAL A 103 -6.45 2.93 10.09
CA VAL A 103 -5.94 3.64 11.27
C VAL A 103 -4.43 3.90 11.15
N PHE A 104 -3.66 2.91 10.74
CA PHE A 104 -2.21 3.04 10.64
C PHE A 104 -1.80 4.00 9.53
N ILE A 105 -2.41 3.86 8.35
CA ILE A 105 -2.14 4.77 7.22
C ILE A 105 -2.51 6.21 7.59
N ASP A 106 -3.67 6.41 8.21
CA ASP A 106 -4.15 7.72 8.65
C ASP A 106 -3.15 8.38 9.62
N TRP A 107 -2.73 7.67 10.65
CA TRP A 107 -1.77 8.18 11.62
C TRP A 107 -0.43 8.58 11.01
N VAL A 108 0.12 7.77 10.09
CA VAL A 108 1.39 8.09 9.43
C VAL A 108 1.25 9.33 8.54
N LEU A 109 0.18 9.41 7.75
CA LEU A 109 -0.05 10.56 6.86
C LEU A 109 -0.34 11.83 7.66
N GLU A 110 -1.09 11.75 8.77
CA GLU A 110 -1.37 12.88 9.64
C GLU A 110 -0.09 13.38 10.33
N ALA A 111 0.68 12.47 10.92
CA ALA A 111 1.91 12.85 11.64
C ALA A 111 2.96 13.52 10.73
N ALA A 112 2.96 13.18 9.44
CA ALA A 112 3.87 13.75 8.45
C ALA A 112 3.25 14.88 7.61
N ASP A 113 1.98 15.24 7.85
CA ASP A 113 1.24 16.26 7.10
C ASP A 113 1.16 15.96 5.58
N PHE A 114 0.81 14.70 5.23
CA PHE A 114 0.69 14.28 3.82
C PHE A 114 -0.70 13.78 3.41
N HIS A 115 -1.74 14.02 4.23
CA HIS A 115 -3.11 13.67 3.86
C HIS A 115 -3.56 14.29 2.53
N ASP A 116 -3.19 15.53 2.30
CA ASP A 116 -3.56 16.30 1.12
C ASP A 116 -2.91 15.79 -0.18
N VAL A 117 -1.90 14.93 -0.09
CA VAL A 117 -1.25 14.33 -1.28
C VAL A 117 -2.14 13.27 -1.92
N PHE A 118 -2.89 12.51 -1.13
CA PHE A 118 -3.67 11.38 -1.61
C PHE A 118 -5.16 11.72 -1.75
N ASP A 119 -5.70 11.48 -2.93
CA ASP A 119 -7.11 11.72 -3.24
C ASP A 119 -8.01 10.64 -2.65
N ASN A 120 -7.50 9.41 -2.51
CA ASN A 120 -8.19 8.27 -1.87
C ASN A 120 -7.19 7.29 -1.26
N VAL A 121 -7.64 6.64 -0.17
CA VAL A 121 -6.94 5.51 0.46
C VAL A 121 -7.89 4.32 0.48
N PHE A 122 -7.47 3.22 -0.13
CA PHE A 122 -8.18 1.95 -0.16
C PHE A 122 -7.38 0.92 0.62
N THR A 123 -7.93 0.47 1.74
CA THR A 123 -7.25 -0.46 2.65
C THR A 123 -8.28 -1.16 3.53
N ASN A 124 -7.82 -2.06 4.40
CA ASN A 124 -8.67 -2.74 5.37
C ASN A 124 -9.25 -1.74 6.39
N PRO A 125 -10.57 -1.60 6.50
CA PRO A 125 -11.18 -0.70 7.49
C PRO A 125 -10.82 -1.15 8.90
N ALA A 126 -10.35 -0.22 9.72
CA ALA A 126 -10.05 -0.44 11.13
C ALA A 126 -10.62 0.67 12.00
N ALA A 127 -10.95 0.35 13.23
CA ALA A 127 -11.42 1.31 14.23
C ALA A 127 -11.23 0.76 15.64
N PHE A 128 -11.08 1.65 16.62
CA PHE A 128 -11.15 1.28 18.03
C PHE A 128 -12.62 1.09 18.44
N ASP A 129 -12.88 0.00 19.15
CA ASP A 129 -14.19 -0.27 19.72
C ASP A 129 -14.42 0.52 21.04
N ASN A 130 -15.61 0.35 21.65
CA ASN A 130 -15.95 1.01 22.91
C ASN A 130 -15.07 0.60 24.10
N ASN A 131 -14.32 -0.49 23.98
CA ASN A 131 -13.38 -0.98 24.99
C ASN A 131 -11.95 -0.50 24.74
N GLY A 132 -11.73 0.26 23.64
CA GLY A 132 -10.42 0.72 23.21
C GLY A 132 -9.58 -0.37 22.54
N LEU A 133 -10.20 -1.43 22.01
CA LEU A 133 -9.54 -2.46 21.22
C LEU A 133 -9.58 -2.10 19.75
N LEU A 134 -8.43 -2.15 19.07
CA LEU A 134 -8.35 -1.98 17.63
C LEU A 134 -8.95 -3.21 16.94
N THR A 135 -9.90 -2.97 16.05
CA THR A 135 -10.53 -3.99 15.20
C THR A 135 -10.25 -3.70 13.73
N VAL A 136 -10.15 -4.74 12.92
CA VAL A 136 -9.88 -4.62 11.48
C VAL A 136 -10.80 -5.56 10.71
N LYS A 137 -11.21 -5.15 9.50
CA LYS A 137 -12.08 -5.93 8.61
C LYS A 137 -11.46 -5.99 7.21
N ASN A 138 -11.86 -7.01 6.43
CA ASN A 138 -11.48 -7.09 5.03
C ASN A 138 -11.99 -5.87 4.25
N CYS A 139 -11.19 -5.35 3.34
CA CYS A 139 -11.53 -4.20 2.51
C CYS A 139 -12.78 -4.48 1.67
N HIS A 140 -12.82 -5.62 0.99
CA HIS A 140 -13.99 -6.08 0.22
C HIS A 140 -13.96 -7.59 0.00
N ALA A 141 -15.13 -8.16 -0.32
CA ALA A 141 -15.22 -9.53 -0.80
C ALA A 141 -14.89 -9.58 -2.31
N HIS A 142 -14.12 -10.58 -2.73
CA HIS A 142 -13.77 -10.80 -4.14
C HIS A 142 -13.54 -12.29 -4.44
N SER A 143 -13.55 -12.64 -5.72
CA SER A 143 -13.34 -14.01 -6.22
C SER A 143 -11.98 -14.22 -6.88
N CYS A 144 -11.05 -13.26 -6.77
CA CYS A 144 -9.71 -13.40 -7.33
C CYS A 144 -8.92 -14.48 -6.57
N ASN A 145 -8.46 -15.52 -7.29
CA ASN A 145 -7.71 -16.62 -6.71
C ASN A 145 -6.22 -16.29 -6.47
N SER A 146 -5.73 -15.21 -7.08
CA SER A 146 -4.32 -14.79 -6.97
C SER A 146 -4.06 -13.79 -5.83
N CYS A 147 -5.13 -13.28 -5.20
CA CYS A 147 -5.05 -12.27 -4.15
C CYS A 147 -5.40 -12.84 -2.77
N PRO A 148 -4.89 -12.25 -1.67
CA PRO A 148 -5.36 -12.54 -0.32
C PRO A 148 -6.85 -12.23 -0.18
N LYS A 149 -7.52 -12.85 0.80
CA LYS A 149 -8.98 -12.75 0.98
C LYS A 149 -9.49 -11.35 1.32
N ASN A 150 -8.65 -10.52 1.89
CA ASN A 150 -9.00 -9.19 2.38
C ASN A 150 -9.07 -8.12 1.29
N LEU A 151 -8.26 -8.25 0.24
CA LEU A 151 -8.12 -7.19 -0.77
C LEU A 151 -7.62 -7.75 -2.11
N CYS A 152 -8.34 -7.46 -3.18
CA CYS A 152 -7.83 -7.58 -4.54
C CYS A 152 -7.51 -6.17 -5.07
N LYS A 153 -6.23 -5.79 -5.10
CA LYS A 153 -5.78 -4.45 -5.50
C LYS A 153 -6.17 -4.10 -6.94
N SER A 154 -6.21 -5.08 -7.87
CA SER A 154 -6.69 -4.83 -9.23
C SER A 154 -8.18 -4.53 -9.29
N ALA A 155 -9.01 -5.24 -8.53
CA ALA A 155 -10.46 -4.95 -8.49
C ALA A 155 -10.73 -3.52 -8.00
N VAL A 156 -10.00 -3.09 -6.96
CA VAL A 156 -10.09 -1.71 -6.45
C VAL A 156 -9.62 -0.69 -7.47
N LEU A 157 -8.49 -0.94 -8.12
CA LEU A 157 -7.94 -0.02 -9.14
C LEU A 157 -8.90 0.14 -10.32
N LEU A 158 -9.43 -0.97 -10.84
CA LEU A 158 -10.35 -0.96 -11.98
C LEU A 158 -11.65 -0.24 -11.63
N ASP A 159 -12.26 -0.53 -10.46
CA ASP A 159 -13.46 0.15 -9.98
C ASP A 159 -13.23 1.66 -9.80
N PHE A 160 -12.07 2.05 -9.25
CA PHE A 160 -11.70 3.46 -9.12
C PHE A 160 -11.62 4.14 -10.49
N VAL A 161 -10.88 3.56 -11.43
CA VAL A 161 -10.71 4.13 -12.78
C VAL A 161 -12.05 4.25 -13.52
N ASP A 162 -12.92 3.23 -13.40
CA ASP A 162 -14.25 3.26 -14.02
C ASP A 162 -15.14 4.35 -13.41
N LYS A 163 -15.12 4.51 -12.07
CA LYS A 163 -15.83 5.59 -11.38
C LYS A 163 -15.33 6.98 -11.79
N GLN A 164 -14.02 7.14 -11.98
CA GLN A 164 -13.46 8.41 -12.48
C GLN A 164 -13.89 8.67 -13.92
N LEU A 165 -13.89 7.65 -14.76
CA LEU A 165 -14.36 7.76 -16.16
C LEU A 165 -15.84 8.19 -16.22
N GLN A 166 -16.70 7.65 -15.35
CA GLN A 166 -18.11 8.06 -15.25
C GLN A 166 -18.27 9.53 -14.87
N LYS A 167 -17.32 10.08 -14.08
CA LYS A 167 -17.26 11.52 -13.73
C LYS A 167 -16.61 12.38 -14.83
N GLY A 168 -16.26 11.78 -15.98
CA GLY A 168 -15.60 12.48 -17.09
C GLY A 168 -14.08 12.63 -16.94
N VAL A 169 -13.47 12.06 -15.89
CA VAL A 169 -12.02 12.08 -15.68
C VAL A 169 -11.38 10.91 -16.40
N ARG A 170 -10.41 11.21 -17.28
CA ARG A 170 -9.63 10.21 -18.01
C ARG A 170 -8.15 10.39 -17.68
N TYR A 171 -7.51 9.29 -17.30
CA TYR A 171 -6.06 9.26 -17.08
C TYR A 171 -5.33 8.95 -18.39
N ALA A 172 -4.31 9.73 -18.68
CA ALA A 172 -3.42 9.47 -19.82
C ALA A 172 -2.59 8.21 -19.58
N ARG A 173 -2.26 7.96 -18.32
CA ARG A 173 -1.37 6.89 -17.89
C ARG A 173 -1.64 6.54 -16.41
N ILE A 174 -1.43 5.28 -16.06
CA ILE A 174 -1.39 4.79 -14.68
C ILE A 174 0.07 4.43 -14.37
N VAL A 175 0.58 4.88 -13.25
CA VAL A 175 1.88 4.49 -12.71
C VAL A 175 1.63 3.75 -11.40
N TYR A 176 1.93 2.47 -11.34
CA TYR A 176 1.75 1.63 -10.17
C TYR A 176 3.08 1.45 -9.44
N ILE A 177 3.16 1.83 -8.18
CA ILE A 177 4.37 1.85 -7.36
C ILE A 177 4.16 0.89 -6.18
N GLY A 178 4.98 -0.16 -6.10
CA GLY A 178 4.83 -1.18 -5.06
C GLY A 178 6.06 -2.06 -4.91
N ASP A 179 5.99 -3.01 -3.94
CA ASP A 179 7.10 -3.90 -3.60
C ASP A 179 6.68 -5.37 -3.53
N GLY A 180 5.42 -5.66 -3.20
CA GLY A 180 4.93 -6.93 -2.71
C GLY A 180 4.41 -7.91 -3.77
N GLY A 181 4.16 -9.14 -3.33
CA GLY A 181 3.52 -10.17 -4.18
C GLY A 181 2.05 -9.87 -4.47
N ASN A 182 1.36 -9.14 -3.59
CA ASN A 182 -0.02 -8.66 -3.75
C ASN A 182 -0.15 -7.55 -4.80
N ASP A 183 0.99 -6.93 -5.22
CA ASP A 183 1.05 -5.92 -6.29
C ASP A 183 1.15 -6.55 -7.69
N VAL A 184 1.45 -7.83 -7.80
CA VAL A 184 1.55 -8.52 -9.10
C VAL A 184 0.22 -8.47 -9.83
N CYS A 185 -0.88 -8.78 -9.13
CA CYS A 185 -2.20 -8.82 -9.74
C CYS A 185 -2.59 -7.47 -10.40
N PRO A 186 -2.55 -6.30 -9.74
CA PRO A 186 -2.86 -5.03 -10.42
C PRO A 186 -1.89 -4.69 -11.55
N VAL A 187 -0.62 -5.06 -11.45
CA VAL A 187 0.37 -4.79 -12.50
C VAL A 187 0.06 -5.58 -13.79
N THR A 188 -0.49 -6.78 -13.70
CA THR A 188 -0.87 -7.57 -14.88
C THR A 188 -2.05 -6.97 -15.68
N PHE A 189 -2.79 -6.03 -15.09
CA PHE A 189 -3.89 -5.32 -15.77
C PHE A 189 -3.49 -3.96 -16.36
N LEU A 190 -2.24 -3.55 -16.16
CA LEU A 190 -1.72 -2.31 -16.73
C LEU A 190 -1.59 -2.42 -18.26
N ARG A 191 -1.90 -1.34 -18.96
CA ARG A 191 -1.91 -1.26 -20.41
C ARG A 191 -0.56 -0.78 -20.95
N LYS A 192 -0.38 -0.82 -22.25
CA LYS A 192 0.85 -0.45 -22.98
C LYS A 192 1.42 0.93 -22.59
N ASN A 193 0.57 1.89 -22.28
CA ASN A 193 1.01 3.25 -21.90
C ASN A 193 1.23 3.42 -20.38
N ASP A 194 0.87 2.42 -19.60
CA ASP A 194 1.01 2.45 -18.16
C ASP A 194 2.42 2.00 -17.73
N VAL A 195 2.78 2.24 -16.49
CA VAL A 195 4.11 1.94 -15.95
C VAL A 195 3.99 1.16 -14.65
N ALA A 196 4.64 0.01 -14.57
CA ALA A 196 4.87 -0.69 -13.31
C ALA A 196 6.20 -0.24 -12.72
N MET A 197 6.19 0.20 -11.48
CA MET A 197 7.38 0.64 -10.74
C MET A 197 7.62 -0.29 -9.53
N PRO A 198 8.28 -1.45 -9.72
CA PRO A 198 8.63 -2.36 -8.63
C PRO A 198 9.84 -1.85 -7.86
N ARG A 199 9.79 -1.96 -6.52
CA ARG A 199 10.93 -1.67 -5.65
C ARG A 199 12.04 -2.69 -5.85
N LYS A 200 13.27 -2.22 -6.08
CA LYS A 200 14.46 -3.05 -6.36
C LYS A 200 14.72 -4.06 -5.25
N GLY A 201 14.88 -5.34 -5.63
CA GLY A 201 15.19 -6.41 -4.70
C GLY A 201 14.00 -7.00 -3.94
N TYR A 202 12.81 -6.41 -4.03
CA TYR A 202 11.59 -6.89 -3.39
C TYR A 202 10.84 -7.92 -4.26
N THR A 203 9.74 -8.44 -3.73
CA THR A 203 9.03 -9.58 -4.34
C THR A 203 8.43 -9.21 -5.69
N LEU A 204 7.82 -8.03 -5.82
CA LEU A 204 7.28 -7.58 -7.10
C LEU A 204 8.35 -7.54 -8.18
N HIS A 205 9.51 -6.92 -7.88
CA HIS A 205 10.63 -6.84 -8.83
C HIS A 205 11.10 -8.22 -9.30
N ARG A 206 11.32 -9.14 -8.34
CA ARG A 206 11.77 -10.51 -8.68
C ARG A 206 10.74 -11.28 -9.51
N THR A 207 9.44 -11.08 -9.21
CA THR A 207 8.35 -11.74 -9.93
C THR A 207 8.25 -11.23 -11.36
N LEU A 208 8.24 -9.90 -11.55
CA LEU A 208 8.16 -9.31 -12.90
C LEU A 208 9.39 -9.67 -13.76
N ALA A 209 10.59 -9.75 -13.16
CA ALA A 209 11.79 -10.22 -13.86
C ALA A 209 11.66 -11.68 -14.33
N LYS A 210 11.09 -12.57 -13.51
CA LYS A 210 10.82 -13.97 -13.90
C LYS A 210 9.75 -14.07 -14.99
N MET A 211 8.66 -13.31 -14.89
CA MET A 211 7.61 -13.25 -15.91
C MET A 211 8.19 -12.83 -17.27
N SER A 212 9.03 -11.81 -17.29
CA SER A 212 9.74 -11.36 -18.51
C SER A 212 10.63 -12.45 -19.09
N GLN A 213 11.37 -13.20 -18.26
CA GLN A 213 12.22 -14.32 -18.71
C GLN A 213 11.39 -15.48 -19.29
N ASN A 214 10.19 -15.71 -18.78
CA ASN A 214 9.28 -16.75 -19.24
C ASN A 214 8.40 -16.31 -20.44
N PHE A 215 8.64 -15.12 -20.99
CA PHE A 215 7.83 -14.54 -22.06
C PHE A 215 6.33 -14.43 -21.70
N GLU A 216 6.01 -14.28 -20.43
CA GLU A 216 4.64 -14.02 -20.00
C GLU A 216 4.22 -12.61 -20.44
N PRO A 217 3.03 -12.44 -21.03
CA PRO A 217 2.62 -11.17 -21.61
C PRO A 217 2.42 -10.12 -20.52
N MET A 218 3.17 -9.03 -20.62
CA MET A 218 2.96 -7.83 -19.82
C MET A 218 3.05 -6.63 -20.76
N GLU A 219 1.97 -5.85 -20.82
CA GLU A 219 1.88 -4.75 -21.79
C GLU A 219 2.60 -3.49 -21.32
N SER A 220 2.56 -3.23 -20.00
CA SER A 220 3.14 -2.03 -19.40
C SER A 220 4.66 -2.04 -19.39
N SER A 221 5.25 -0.84 -19.41
CA SER A 221 6.69 -0.70 -19.16
C SER A 221 7.02 -0.94 -17.68
N VAL A 222 8.23 -1.45 -17.41
CA VAL A 222 8.73 -1.67 -16.05
C VAL A 222 9.88 -0.73 -15.78
N VAL A 223 9.77 0.06 -14.71
CA VAL A 223 10.81 0.99 -14.25
C VAL A 223 11.13 0.70 -12.79
N VAL A 224 12.27 0.06 -12.56
CA VAL A 224 12.72 -0.33 -11.21
C VAL A 224 13.18 0.90 -10.44
N TRP A 225 12.83 0.99 -9.14
CA TRP A 225 13.22 2.08 -8.27
C TRP A 225 13.81 1.57 -6.94
N SER A 226 14.67 2.38 -6.34
CA SER A 226 15.26 2.15 -5.01
C SER A 226 14.96 3.30 -4.05
N SER A 227 14.58 4.47 -4.57
CA SER A 227 14.29 5.66 -3.76
C SER A 227 13.18 6.49 -4.41
N GLY A 228 12.50 7.31 -3.61
CA GLY A 228 11.52 8.28 -4.10
C GLY A 228 12.10 9.30 -5.10
N VAL A 229 13.41 9.61 -4.99
CA VAL A 229 14.09 10.52 -5.92
C VAL A 229 14.18 9.93 -7.34
N GLU A 230 14.36 8.62 -7.46
CA GLU A 230 14.34 7.94 -8.77
C GLU A 230 12.93 7.97 -9.37
N ILE A 231 11.89 7.81 -8.54
CA ILE A 231 10.49 7.96 -8.98
C ILE A 231 10.24 9.38 -9.49
N ILE A 232 10.67 10.43 -8.75
CA ILE A 232 10.57 11.83 -9.20
C ILE A 232 11.22 12.03 -10.56
N SER A 233 12.40 11.47 -10.76
CA SER A 233 13.15 11.61 -12.02
C SER A 233 12.35 11.05 -13.20
N HIS A 234 11.70 9.89 -13.01
CA HIS A 234 10.83 9.29 -14.02
C HIS A 234 9.55 10.11 -14.23
N LEU A 235 8.88 10.56 -13.17
CA LEU A 235 7.66 11.37 -13.28
C LEU A 235 7.91 12.71 -13.99
N ARG A 236 9.06 13.34 -13.77
CA ARG A 236 9.46 14.56 -14.50
C ARG A 236 9.62 14.32 -16.00
N PHE A 237 10.06 13.14 -16.39
CA PHE A 237 10.11 12.77 -17.81
C PHE A 237 8.70 12.66 -18.39
N LEU A 238 7.78 11.96 -17.69
CA LEU A 238 6.40 11.75 -18.15
C LEU A 238 5.59 13.04 -18.33
N ILE A 239 5.85 14.09 -17.58
CA ILE A 239 5.10 15.36 -17.68
C ILE A 239 5.69 16.34 -18.69
N LYS A 240 6.80 15.99 -19.33
CA LYS A 240 7.39 16.78 -20.43
C LYS A 240 6.95 16.30 -21.82
N GLU A 241 6.41 15.08 -21.87
CA GLU A 241 5.77 14.49 -23.06
C GLU A 241 4.33 14.99 -23.23
#